data_3f8fd9e9ed692f87e6ab20b5f0471f44
#
_entry.id   3f8fd9e9ed692f87e6ab20b5f0471f44
#
_cell.length_a   1.000
_cell.length_b   1.000
_cell.length_c   1.000
_cell.angle_alpha   90.00
_cell.angle_beta   90.00
_cell.angle_gamma   90.00
#
_symmetry.space_group_name_H-M   'P 1'
#
loop_
_entity.id
_entity.type
_entity.pdbx_description
1 polymer ?
#
loop_
_entity_poly.entity_id
_entity_poly.type
_entity_poly.pdbx_seq_one_letter_code
_entity_poly.pdbx_strand_id
1 'polypeptide(L)'
;MRFPKPLFFLLACGMSLPTCASTQAPPSRVTVLYDAFGGGAGLTRDWGFAVLVEYGGKRILFDTGNNAEVFAHNVRALGIDLKNLDFVVISHRHGDHTAGLNYLLTVNPSVKIYAPKEGFGVFGAALPGTFYRSDSALPRRMRYFDGRPPVELTFGTPWPAAHFVWIDSVTEVAPGVSIIPTVSQTPGTLELRELSLALRTPDGLILIVGCSHPGIETIVEASARVANHVSLILGGLHLVTTPDAEIERIATSLHDRWHVDRIAPGHCTGEPAFAALERVFKARYLYAGLGTTIDLP
;
A
#
# COMPACT_ATOMS: atom_id res chain seq x y z
N MET A 1 24.58 -8.83 -90.34
CA MET A 1 24.83 -9.59 -89.06
C MET A 1 24.67 -8.61 -87.93
N ARG A 2 23.58 -8.72 -87.15
CA ARG A 2 23.35 -7.86 -85.95
C ARG A 2 23.55 -8.72 -84.69
N PHE A 3 24.47 -8.33 -83.82
CA PHE A 3 24.70 -9.00 -82.52
C PHE A 3 23.76 -8.43 -81.47
N PRO A 4 23.15 -9.24 -80.58
CA PRO A 4 22.34 -8.76 -79.50
C PRO A 4 23.20 -8.26 -78.33
N LYS A 5 22.74 -7.16 -77.65
CA LYS A 5 23.36 -6.61 -76.45
C LYS A 5 22.95 -7.43 -75.22
N PRO A 6 23.87 -7.65 -74.24
CA PRO A 6 23.51 -8.34 -72.99
C PRO A 6 22.74 -7.40 -72.05
N LEU A 7 21.65 -7.93 -71.49
CA LEU A 7 20.81 -7.29 -70.46
C LEU A 7 21.41 -7.61 -69.07
N PHE A 8 21.93 -6.59 -68.43
CA PHE A 8 22.39 -6.70 -67.04
C PHE A 8 21.21 -6.60 -66.07
N PHE A 9 20.88 -7.67 -65.35
CA PHE A 9 19.96 -7.64 -64.22
C PHE A 9 20.74 -7.18 -62.98
N LEU A 10 20.40 -5.98 -62.49
CA LEU A 10 20.85 -5.53 -61.14
C LEU A 10 19.93 -6.19 -60.09
N LEU A 11 20.52 -7.13 -59.33
CA LEU A 11 19.89 -7.68 -58.13
C LEU A 11 20.06 -6.68 -57.00
N ALA A 12 18.98 -5.94 -56.67
CA ALA A 12 18.96 -5.07 -55.47
C ALA A 12 18.78 -5.96 -54.24
N CYS A 13 19.89 -6.17 -53.49
CA CYS A 13 19.88 -6.83 -52.21
C CYS A 13 19.35 -5.83 -51.16
N GLY A 14 18.06 -5.93 -50.81
CA GLY A 14 17.45 -5.13 -49.76
C GLY A 14 17.99 -5.57 -48.38
N MET A 15 18.92 -4.80 -47.83
CA MET A 15 19.31 -4.93 -46.42
C MET A 15 18.18 -4.42 -45.54
N SER A 16 17.39 -5.33 -44.96
CA SER A 16 16.45 -5.02 -43.86
C SER A 16 17.28 -4.73 -42.62
N LEU A 17 17.34 -3.47 -42.20
CA LEU A 17 17.87 -3.09 -40.90
C LEU A 17 16.94 -3.62 -39.80
N PRO A 18 17.43 -4.27 -38.74
CA PRO A 18 16.61 -4.66 -37.60
C PRO A 18 16.08 -3.37 -36.94
N THR A 19 14.77 -3.18 -36.90
CA THR A 19 14.12 -2.18 -36.05
C THR A 19 14.41 -2.56 -34.59
N CYS A 20 15.29 -1.83 -33.93
CA CYS A 20 15.40 -1.86 -32.48
C CYS A 20 14.05 -1.42 -31.91
N ALA A 21 13.28 -2.39 -31.41
CA ALA A 21 12.13 -2.07 -30.58
C ALA A 21 12.67 -1.34 -29.33
N SER A 22 12.34 -0.05 -29.19
CA SER A 22 12.58 0.72 -28.00
C SER A 22 11.82 0.02 -26.85
N THR A 23 12.52 -0.70 -25.99
CA THR A 23 11.94 -1.21 -24.75
C THR A 23 11.74 0.00 -23.85
N GLN A 24 10.51 0.55 -23.87
CA GLN A 24 10.14 1.61 -22.94
C GLN A 24 10.34 1.08 -21.52
N ALA A 25 11.01 1.85 -20.66
CA ALA A 25 11.19 1.49 -19.27
C ALA A 25 9.80 1.23 -18.63
N PRO A 26 9.68 0.23 -17.74
CA PRO A 26 8.41 -0.03 -17.07
C PRO A 26 7.94 1.24 -16.33
N PRO A 27 6.62 1.49 -16.28
CA PRO A 27 6.10 2.68 -15.64
C PRO A 27 6.46 2.73 -14.16
N SER A 28 6.83 3.92 -13.67
CA SER A 28 7.01 4.21 -12.26
C SER A 28 5.92 5.19 -11.86
N ARG A 29 4.88 4.73 -11.15
CA ARG A 29 3.73 5.58 -10.78
C ARG A 29 2.89 4.98 -9.66
N VAL A 30 2.10 5.83 -9.01
CA VAL A 30 1.06 5.43 -8.06
C VAL A 30 -0.30 5.88 -8.58
N THR A 31 -1.27 4.98 -8.63
CA THR A 31 -2.66 5.28 -9.00
C THR A 31 -3.57 5.07 -7.79
N VAL A 32 -4.36 6.10 -7.42
CA VAL A 32 -5.31 6.03 -6.30
C VAL A 32 -6.59 5.32 -6.76
N LEU A 33 -6.87 4.15 -6.15
CA LEU A 33 -7.99 3.29 -6.51
C LEU A 33 -9.20 3.49 -5.60
N TYR A 34 -8.98 4.00 -4.38
CA TYR A 34 -10.00 4.14 -3.35
C TYR A 34 -9.67 5.30 -2.42
N ASP A 35 -10.60 6.25 -2.31
CA ASP A 35 -10.54 7.36 -1.35
C ASP A 35 -11.92 8.01 -1.22
N ALA A 36 -12.12 8.80 -0.16
CA ALA A 36 -13.34 9.54 0.12
C ALA A 36 -13.46 10.84 -0.68
N PHE A 37 -12.39 11.33 -1.31
CA PHE A 37 -12.38 12.54 -2.14
C PHE A 37 -11.75 12.28 -3.52
N GLY A 38 -11.87 13.23 -4.41
CA GLY A 38 -11.46 13.05 -5.80
C GLY A 38 -12.57 12.43 -6.65
N GLY A 39 -12.16 11.65 -7.64
CA GLY A 39 -13.06 10.91 -8.52
C GLY A 39 -13.01 11.37 -9.98
N GLY A 40 -13.69 10.62 -10.83
CA GLY A 40 -13.85 10.83 -12.25
C GLY A 40 -15.12 10.15 -12.73
N ALA A 41 -15.43 10.24 -14.03
CA ALA A 41 -16.58 9.56 -14.59
C ALA A 41 -16.49 8.05 -14.32
N GLY A 42 -17.51 7.49 -13.69
CA GLY A 42 -17.58 6.06 -13.39
C GLY A 42 -16.81 5.61 -12.14
N LEU A 43 -16.28 6.51 -11.29
CA LEU A 43 -15.66 6.17 -10.01
C LEU A 43 -16.60 6.46 -8.83
N THR A 44 -16.53 5.62 -7.81
CA THR A 44 -17.34 5.74 -6.59
C THR A 44 -16.42 6.03 -5.41
N ARG A 45 -16.69 7.15 -4.71
CA ARG A 45 -16.01 7.52 -3.45
C ARG A 45 -16.58 6.74 -2.29
N ASP A 46 -15.72 6.34 -1.39
CA ASP A 46 -16.09 5.77 -0.11
C ASP A 46 -14.95 5.96 0.88
N TRP A 47 -15.25 5.89 2.18
CA TRP A 47 -14.23 6.00 3.22
C TRP A 47 -13.33 4.78 3.20
N GLY A 48 -12.02 4.99 3.03
CA GLY A 48 -11.01 3.94 2.95
C GLY A 48 -9.88 4.32 2.02
N PHE A 49 -8.88 3.46 1.90
CA PHE A 49 -7.70 3.71 1.07
C PHE A 49 -7.28 2.49 0.26
N ALA A 50 -6.90 2.71 -0.98
CA ALA A 50 -6.17 1.73 -1.79
C ALA A 50 -5.40 2.44 -2.92
N VAL A 51 -4.19 2.00 -3.20
CA VAL A 51 -3.39 2.46 -4.34
C VAL A 51 -2.72 1.31 -5.06
N LEU A 52 -2.60 1.43 -6.38
CA LEU A 52 -1.71 0.59 -7.19
C LEU A 52 -0.39 1.30 -7.36
N VAL A 53 0.68 0.64 -7.00
CA VAL A 53 2.06 1.09 -7.17
C VAL A 53 2.71 0.28 -8.28
N GLU A 54 3.16 0.95 -9.33
CA GLU A 54 3.97 0.36 -10.39
C GLU A 54 5.38 0.94 -10.24
N TYR A 55 6.34 0.12 -9.82
CA TYR A 55 7.71 0.55 -9.53
C TYR A 55 8.72 -0.56 -9.71
N GLY A 56 9.85 -0.29 -10.38
CA GLY A 56 10.91 -1.27 -10.60
C GLY A 56 10.45 -2.53 -11.34
N GLY A 57 9.44 -2.41 -12.22
CA GLY A 57 8.81 -3.52 -12.92
C GLY A 57 7.85 -4.35 -12.05
N LYS A 58 7.57 -3.91 -10.81
CA LYS A 58 6.62 -4.54 -9.89
C LYS A 58 5.28 -3.84 -9.92
N ARG A 59 4.22 -4.61 -9.72
CA ARG A 59 2.85 -4.16 -9.55
C ARG A 59 2.38 -4.54 -8.15
N ILE A 60 2.27 -3.54 -7.29
CA ILE A 60 2.01 -3.69 -5.86
C ILE A 60 0.67 -3.04 -5.54
N LEU A 61 -0.23 -3.80 -4.94
CA LEU A 61 -1.44 -3.20 -4.37
C LEU A 61 -1.15 -2.87 -2.90
N PHE A 62 -1.38 -1.63 -2.51
CA PHE A 62 -1.28 -1.19 -1.12
C PHE A 62 -2.68 -0.85 -0.63
N ASP A 63 -3.17 -1.60 0.35
CA ASP A 63 -4.55 -1.60 0.88
C ASP A 63 -5.64 -1.90 -0.16
N THR A 64 -6.89 -2.05 0.30
CA THR A 64 -8.00 -2.53 -0.54
C THR A 64 -9.33 -1.79 -0.30
N GLY A 65 -9.34 -0.75 0.53
CA GLY A 65 -10.55 0.03 0.82
C GLY A 65 -11.54 -0.66 1.77
N ASN A 66 -12.69 0.00 1.98
CA ASN A 66 -13.70 -0.32 2.98
C ASN A 66 -14.83 -1.24 2.47
N ASN A 67 -15.02 -1.30 1.16
CA ASN A 67 -16.13 -2.05 0.56
C ASN A 67 -15.65 -2.80 -0.69
N ALA A 68 -15.85 -4.11 -0.70
CA ALA A 68 -15.39 -4.99 -1.77
C ALA A 68 -16.04 -4.68 -3.13
N GLU A 69 -17.32 -4.26 -3.16
CA GLU A 69 -18.03 -3.93 -4.39
C GLU A 69 -17.58 -2.59 -4.96
N VAL A 70 -17.38 -1.58 -4.09
CA VAL A 70 -16.84 -0.27 -4.49
C VAL A 70 -15.41 -0.43 -5.00
N PHE A 71 -14.57 -1.20 -4.29
CA PHE A 71 -13.22 -1.50 -4.74
C PHE A 71 -13.22 -2.19 -6.11
N ALA A 72 -14.02 -3.24 -6.27
CA ALA A 72 -14.17 -3.95 -7.55
C ALA A 72 -14.67 -3.04 -8.68
N HIS A 73 -15.62 -2.15 -8.37
CA HIS A 73 -16.14 -1.18 -9.31
C HIS A 73 -15.05 -0.21 -9.81
N ASN A 74 -14.34 0.42 -8.88
CA ASN A 74 -13.29 1.38 -9.20
C ASN A 74 -12.13 0.75 -9.97
N VAL A 75 -11.67 -0.44 -9.54
CA VAL A 75 -10.62 -1.20 -10.23
C VAL A 75 -10.99 -1.49 -11.69
N ARG A 76 -12.25 -1.92 -11.94
CA ARG A 76 -12.74 -2.15 -13.32
C ARG A 76 -12.85 -0.85 -14.11
N ALA A 77 -13.38 0.21 -13.52
CA ALA A 77 -13.53 1.52 -14.17
C ALA A 77 -12.18 2.12 -14.57
N LEU A 78 -11.13 1.86 -13.76
CA LEU A 78 -9.75 2.29 -14.03
C LEU A 78 -8.98 1.32 -14.95
N GLY A 79 -9.59 0.19 -15.35
CA GLY A 79 -8.95 -0.81 -16.21
C GLY A 79 -7.78 -1.54 -15.54
N ILE A 80 -7.77 -1.63 -14.20
CA ILE A 80 -6.70 -2.28 -13.44
C ILE A 80 -6.90 -3.79 -13.41
N ASP A 81 -5.89 -4.53 -13.87
CA ASP A 81 -5.86 -6.00 -13.78
C ASP A 81 -5.20 -6.43 -12.47
N LEU A 82 -6.00 -6.97 -11.55
CA LEU A 82 -5.54 -7.49 -10.26
C LEU A 82 -4.93 -8.90 -10.35
N LYS A 83 -5.05 -9.60 -11.49
CA LYS A 83 -4.42 -10.93 -11.67
C LYS A 83 -2.90 -10.83 -11.81
N ASN A 84 -2.42 -9.70 -12.30
CA ASN A 84 -1.02 -9.43 -12.57
C ASN A 84 -0.35 -8.60 -11.45
N LEU A 85 -0.72 -8.84 -10.18
CA LEU A 85 -0.03 -8.28 -9.03
C LEU A 85 1.15 -9.16 -8.64
N ASP A 86 2.30 -8.55 -8.33
CA ASP A 86 3.44 -9.26 -7.73
C ASP A 86 3.14 -9.60 -6.26
N PHE A 87 2.55 -8.64 -5.52
CA PHE A 87 2.11 -8.81 -4.14
C PHE A 87 1.19 -7.67 -3.70
N VAL A 88 0.62 -7.88 -2.51
CA VAL A 88 -0.21 -6.90 -1.79
C VAL A 88 0.47 -6.54 -0.49
N VAL A 89 0.32 -5.30 -0.04
CA VAL A 89 0.67 -4.85 1.31
C VAL A 89 -0.59 -4.35 1.97
N ILE A 90 -0.96 -4.92 3.09
CA ILE A 90 -2.00 -4.41 3.98
C ILE A 90 -1.32 -3.59 5.07
N SER A 91 -1.63 -2.30 5.12
CA SER A 91 -1.00 -1.39 6.07
C SER A 91 -1.32 -1.78 7.51
N HIS A 92 -2.59 -2.01 7.83
CA HIS A 92 -3.06 -2.37 9.17
C HIS A 92 -4.45 -3.03 9.15
N ARG A 93 -4.94 -3.43 10.32
CA ARG A 93 -6.13 -4.29 10.49
C ARG A 93 -7.50 -3.61 10.32
N HIS A 94 -7.59 -2.29 10.15
CA HIS A 94 -8.89 -1.62 10.04
C HIS A 94 -9.63 -2.01 8.76
N GLY A 95 -10.96 -2.09 8.86
CA GLY A 95 -11.83 -2.59 7.79
C GLY A 95 -11.76 -1.76 6.51
N ASP A 96 -11.55 -0.44 6.65
CA ASP A 96 -11.43 0.51 5.55
C ASP A 96 -10.10 0.42 4.76
N HIS A 97 -9.24 -0.54 5.13
CA HIS A 97 -8.03 -0.95 4.41
C HIS A 97 -8.07 -2.40 3.92
N THR A 98 -8.93 -3.24 4.52
CA THR A 98 -8.89 -4.69 4.32
C THR A 98 -10.10 -5.26 3.61
N ALA A 99 -11.26 -4.58 3.60
CA ALA A 99 -12.52 -5.18 3.15
C ALA A 99 -12.53 -5.58 1.67
N GLY A 100 -11.77 -4.89 0.82
CA GLY A 100 -11.61 -5.22 -0.60
C GLY A 100 -10.88 -6.53 -0.86
N LEU A 101 -10.19 -7.12 0.15
CA LEU A 101 -9.62 -8.47 0.06
C LEU A 101 -10.69 -9.51 -0.30
N ASN A 102 -11.94 -9.31 0.12
CA ASN A 102 -13.03 -10.19 -0.25
C ASN A 102 -13.22 -10.29 -1.78
N TYR A 103 -13.05 -9.20 -2.51
CA TYR A 103 -13.06 -9.23 -3.98
C TYR A 103 -11.73 -9.68 -4.55
N LEU A 104 -10.61 -9.13 -4.07
CA LEU A 104 -9.28 -9.45 -4.58
C LEU A 104 -9.04 -10.97 -4.62
N LEU A 105 -9.36 -11.67 -3.53
CA LEU A 105 -9.15 -13.11 -3.40
C LEU A 105 -10.07 -13.95 -4.31
N THR A 106 -11.15 -13.39 -4.84
CA THR A 106 -11.94 -14.07 -5.88
C THR A 106 -11.27 -14.03 -7.25
N VAL A 107 -10.45 -13.00 -7.52
CA VAL A 107 -9.81 -12.81 -8.83
C VAL A 107 -8.33 -13.21 -8.84
N ASN A 108 -7.69 -13.18 -7.67
CA ASN A 108 -6.29 -13.58 -7.48
C ASN A 108 -6.09 -14.28 -6.12
N PRO A 109 -6.56 -15.54 -5.98
CA PRO A 109 -6.59 -16.25 -4.69
C PRO A 109 -5.20 -16.62 -4.15
N SER A 110 -4.18 -16.65 -5.00
CA SER A 110 -2.81 -17.04 -4.64
C SER A 110 -1.86 -15.87 -4.45
N VAL A 111 -2.35 -14.63 -4.56
CA VAL A 111 -1.49 -13.45 -4.40
C VAL A 111 -0.88 -13.42 -2.99
N LYS A 112 0.42 -13.11 -2.93
CA LYS A 112 1.11 -12.93 -1.66
C LYS A 112 0.67 -11.63 -1.01
N ILE A 113 0.31 -11.66 0.28
CA ILE A 113 -0.17 -10.51 1.05
C ILE A 113 0.77 -10.30 2.24
N TYR A 114 1.53 -9.21 2.22
CA TYR A 114 2.28 -8.77 3.38
C TYR A 114 1.35 -8.03 4.33
N ALA A 115 1.36 -8.40 5.61
CA ALA A 115 0.52 -7.80 6.64
C ALA A 115 1.29 -7.69 7.97
N PRO A 116 0.90 -6.77 8.88
CA PRO A 116 1.57 -6.65 10.16
C PRO A 116 1.39 -7.92 11.00
N LYS A 117 2.47 -8.34 11.66
CA LYS A 117 2.41 -9.41 12.65
C LYS A 117 1.81 -8.86 13.94
N GLU A 118 0.52 -9.04 14.09
CA GLU A 118 -0.20 -8.56 15.28
C GLU A 118 0.09 -9.42 16.51
N GLY A 119 0.12 -8.78 17.69
CA GLY A 119 0.42 -9.46 18.94
C GLY A 119 -0.76 -10.24 19.54
N PHE A 120 -2.00 -9.84 19.22
CA PHE A 120 -3.21 -10.40 19.83
C PHE A 120 -4.43 -10.31 18.91
N GLY A 121 -5.07 -11.47 18.68
CA GLY A 121 -6.46 -11.57 18.24
C GLY A 121 -6.78 -11.17 16.80
N VAL A 122 -5.80 -10.80 15.96
CA VAL A 122 -6.04 -10.32 14.58
C VAL A 122 -4.95 -10.86 13.66
N PHE A 123 -5.29 -11.12 12.41
CA PHE A 123 -4.35 -11.57 11.37
C PHE A 123 -3.47 -12.78 11.78
N GLY A 124 -4.11 -13.88 12.26
CA GLY A 124 -3.39 -15.12 12.51
C GLY A 124 -2.54 -15.12 13.78
N ALA A 125 -2.76 -14.20 14.71
CA ALA A 125 -2.16 -14.31 16.02
C ALA A 125 -2.62 -15.61 16.69
N ALA A 126 -1.69 -16.31 17.32
CA ALA A 126 -1.95 -17.54 18.03
C ALA A 126 -1.72 -17.32 19.53
N LEU A 127 -2.58 -17.95 20.34
CA LEU A 127 -2.40 -18.03 21.79
C LEU A 127 -2.30 -19.49 22.21
N PRO A 128 -1.53 -19.81 23.28
CA PRO A 128 -1.58 -21.12 23.87
C PRO A 128 -3.04 -21.49 24.21
N GLY A 129 -3.48 -22.72 23.94
CA GLY A 129 -4.83 -23.17 24.28
C GLY A 129 -5.19 -23.05 25.75
N THR A 130 -4.19 -22.80 26.61
CA THR A 130 -4.32 -22.58 28.06
C THR A 130 -4.26 -21.11 28.47
N PHE A 131 -4.44 -20.16 27.54
CA PHE A 131 -4.34 -18.70 27.82
C PHE A 131 -5.35 -18.19 28.85
N TYR A 132 -6.43 -18.94 29.10
CA TYR A 132 -7.47 -18.64 30.08
C TYR A 132 -7.29 -19.43 31.39
N ARG A 133 -7.84 -18.89 32.47
CA ARG A 133 -7.90 -19.61 33.72
C ARG A 133 -8.96 -20.72 33.63
N SER A 134 -8.59 -21.95 33.97
CA SER A 134 -9.49 -23.09 34.02
C SER A 134 -9.93 -23.41 35.44
N ASP A 135 -11.15 -23.98 35.61
CA ASP A 135 -11.65 -24.52 36.86
C ASP A 135 -12.06 -25.96 36.66
N SER A 136 -11.32 -26.87 37.24
CA SER A 136 -11.58 -28.30 37.14
C SER A 136 -12.80 -28.77 37.98
N ALA A 137 -13.30 -27.95 38.91
CA ALA A 137 -14.47 -28.26 39.72
C ALA A 137 -15.80 -28.07 38.94
N LEU A 138 -15.75 -27.29 37.84
CA LEU A 138 -16.93 -27.10 36.98
C LEU A 138 -17.30 -28.40 36.27
N PRO A 139 -18.61 -28.67 36.10
CA PRO A 139 -19.09 -29.73 35.21
C PRO A 139 -18.48 -29.60 33.82
N ARG A 140 -18.13 -30.71 33.17
CA ARG A 140 -17.43 -30.73 31.87
C ARG A 140 -18.10 -29.83 30.83
N ARG A 141 -19.47 -29.82 30.76
CA ARG A 141 -20.26 -29.00 29.85
C ARG A 141 -20.09 -27.48 30.04
N MET A 142 -19.53 -27.04 31.17
CA MET A 142 -19.28 -25.65 31.50
C MET A 142 -17.81 -25.24 31.33
N ARG A 143 -16.97 -26.22 31.00
CA ARG A 143 -15.54 -25.95 30.75
C ARG A 143 -15.28 -25.71 29.27
N TYR A 144 -14.44 -24.73 28.95
CA TYR A 144 -14.03 -24.48 27.59
C TYR A 144 -13.42 -25.75 26.97
N PHE A 145 -13.83 -26.09 25.75
CA PHE A 145 -13.40 -27.28 25.02
C PHE A 145 -13.62 -28.58 25.81
N ASP A 146 -14.64 -28.64 26.66
CA ASP A 146 -14.90 -29.77 27.55
C ASP A 146 -13.70 -30.09 28.48
N GLY A 147 -12.88 -29.12 28.80
CA GLY A 147 -11.66 -29.26 29.59
C GLY A 147 -10.46 -29.83 28.81
N ARG A 148 -10.51 -29.86 27.49
CA ARG A 148 -9.47 -30.37 26.61
C ARG A 148 -9.14 -29.31 25.53
N PRO A 149 -8.53 -28.17 25.89
CA PRO A 149 -8.20 -27.13 24.91
C PRO A 149 -7.21 -27.66 23.88
N PRO A 150 -7.24 -27.14 22.66
CA PRO A 150 -6.19 -27.39 21.67
C PRO A 150 -4.85 -26.87 22.19
N VAL A 151 -3.75 -27.31 21.60
CA VAL A 151 -2.41 -26.81 21.95
C VAL A 151 -2.30 -25.31 21.73
N GLU A 152 -2.93 -24.84 20.66
CA GLU A 152 -2.92 -23.45 20.21
C GLU A 152 -4.29 -23.04 19.69
N LEU A 153 -4.70 -21.81 19.99
CA LEU A 153 -5.89 -21.16 19.45
C LEU A 153 -5.43 -20.06 18.51
N THR A 154 -5.78 -20.19 17.23
CA THR A 154 -5.56 -19.16 16.23
C THR A 154 -6.75 -18.21 16.16
N PHE A 155 -6.47 -16.93 16.15
CA PHE A 155 -7.47 -15.88 16.08
C PHE A 155 -7.50 -15.22 14.70
N GLY A 156 -8.65 -15.03 14.22
CA GLY A 156 -9.26 -14.15 13.32
C GLY A 156 -8.54 -13.58 12.13
N THR A 157 -8.18 -14.39 11.15
CA THR A 157 -8.26 -13.84 9.80
C THR A 157 -9.57 -14.32 9.16
N PRO A 158 -10.42 -13.43 8.60
CA PRO A 158 -11.59 -13.83 7.85
C PRO A 158 -11.23 -14.47 6.49
N TRP A 159 -9.94 -14.54 6.16
CA TRP A 159 -9.40 -15.10 4.91
C TRP A 159 -8.41 -16.24 5.20
N PRO A 160 -8.87 -17.39 5.71
CA PRO A 160 -7.97 -18.46 6.16
C PRO A 160 -7.18 -19.12 5.02
N ALA A 161 -7.66 -19.01 3.77
CA ALA A 161 -6.97 -19.55 2.60
C ALA A 161 -6.01 -18.53 1.94
N ALA A 162 -5.94 -17.29 2.41
CA ALA A 162 -5.08 -16.26 1.84
C ALA A 162 -3.61 -16.50 2.20
N HIS A 163 -2.73 -16.16 1.26
CA HIS A 163 -1.28 -16.32 1.43
C HIS A 163 -0.69 -15.11 2.16
N PHE A 164 -0.86 -15.01 3.48
CA PHE A 164 -0.27 -13.98 4.32
C PHE A 164 1.20 -14.24 4.62
N VAL A 165 2.00 -13.16 4.56
CA VAL A 165 3.38 -13.10 5.04
C VAL A 165 3.45 -12.01 6.10
N TRP A 166 3.73 -12.42 7.33
CA TRP A 166 3.72 -11.54 8.50
C TRP A 166 5.02 -10.74 8.62
N ILE A 167 4.88 -9.42 8.79
CA ILE A 167 6.01 -8.49 8.89
C ILE A 167 6.07 -7.91 10.30
N ASP A 168 7.24 -8.03 10.95
CA ASP A 168 7.54 -7.46 12.27
C ASP A 168 8.87 -6.68 12.30
N SER A 169 9.60 -6.66 11.20
CA SER A 169 10.88 -5.96 11.06
C SER A 169 11.00 -5.34 9.67
N VAL A 170 11.87 -4.33 9.50
CA VAL A 170 12.13 -3.73 8.18
C VAL A 170 12.60 -4.82 7.23
N THR A 171 11.88 -4.99 6.13
CA THR A 171 12.08 -6.08 5.18
C THR A 171 12.12 -5.55 3.76
N GLU A 172 13.22 -5.78 3.03
CA GLU A 172 13.26 -5.56 1.59
C GLU A 172 12.56 -6.73 0.89
N VAL A 173 11.47 -6.44 0.17
CA VAL A 173 10.60 -7.45 -0.46
C VAL A 173 10.81 -7.56 -1.97
N ALA A 174 11.45 -6.55 -2.56
CA ALA A 174 11.95 -6.53 -3.92
C ALA A 174 13.07 -5.49 -4.00
N PRO A 175 13.94 -5.51 -5.03
CA PRO A 175 15.02 -4.53 -5.16
C PRO A 175 14.50 -3.08 -5.06
N GLY A 176 14.98 -2.35 -4.06
CA GLY A 176 14.55 -0.97 -3.79
C GLY A 176 13.15 -0.81 -3.19
N VAL A 177 12.49 -1.90 -2.83
CA VAL A 177 11.15 -1.89 -2.23
C VAL A 177 11.20 -2.52 -0.84
N SER A 178 10.99 -1.71 0.19
CA SER A 178 11.02 -2.13 1.59
C SER A 178 9.69 -1.91 2.29
N ILE A 179 9.37 -2.75 3.26
CA ILE A 179 8.24 -2.60 4.17
C ILE A 179 8.78 -2.23 5.55
N ILE A 180 8.21 -1.18 6.14
CA ILE A 180 8.64 -0.63 7.43
C ILE A 180 7.50 -0.80 8.42
N PRO A 181 7.61 -1.68 9.43
CA PRO A 181 6.63 -1.78 10.51
C PRO A 181 6.87 -0.73 11.57
N THR A 182 5.78 -0.13 12.03
CA THR A 182 5.71 0.78 13.19
C THR A 182 4.58 0.35 14.11
N VAL A 183 4.61 0.80 15.36
CA VAL A 183 3.59 0.45 16.37
C VAL A 183 3.05 1.73 16.98
N SER A 184 1.72 1.88 16.99
CA SER A 184 1.08 3.03 17.60
C SER A 184 1.19 2.98 19.13
N GLN A 185 1.57 4.11 19.70
CA GLN A 185 1.52 4.39 21.15
C GLN A 185 0.40 5.36 21.49
N THR A 186 -0.40 5.76 20.52
CA THR A 186 -1.49 6.72 20.70
C THR A 186 -2.66 6.08 21.45
N PRO A 187 -3.19 6.72 22.51
CA PRO A 187 -4.39 6.24 23.19
C PRO A 187 -5.55 5.98 22.19
N GLY A 188 -6.21 4.84 22.36
CA GLY A 188 -7.28 4.38 21.45
C GLY A 188 -6.79 3.50 20.29
N THR A 189 -5.50 3.57 19.94
CA THR A 189 -4.86 2.71 18.93
C THR A 189 -3.60 2.04 19.47
N LEU A 190 -3.51 1.85 20.77
CA LEU A 190 -2.35 1.21 21.41
C LEU A 190 -2.10 -0.17 20.83
N GLU A 191 -0.82 -0.45 20.56
CA GLU A 191 -0.32 -1.69 19.96
C GLU A 191 -0.85 -1.98 18.53
N LEU A 192 -1.56 -1.03 17.90
CA LEU A 192 -1.86 -1.15 16.48
C LEU A 192 -0.56 -1.13 15.69
N ARG A 193 -0.31 -2.20 14.97
CA ARG A 193 0.85 -2.33 14.09
C ARG A 193 0.48 -1.86 12.70
N GLU A 194 1.34 -1.04 12.11
CA GLU A 194 1.12 -0.48 10.79
C GLU A 194 2.37 -0.63 9.92
N LEU A 195 2.17 -1.02 8.67
CA LEU A 195 3.20 -1.14 7.65
C LEU A 195 3.16 0.07 6.73
N SER A 196 4.32 0.65 6.47
CA SER A 196 4.52 1.62 5.39
C SER A 196 5.35 0.98 4.29
N LEU A 197 5.05 1.30 3.03
CA LEU A 197 5.84 0.87 1.88
C LEU A 197 6.83 1.97 1.52
N ALA A 198 8.10 1.63 1.44
CA ALA A 198 9.19 2.54 1.09
C ALA A 198 9.81 2.14 -0.25
N LEU A 199 9.80 3.05 -1.21
CA LEU A 199 10.43 2.89 -2.51
C LEU A 199 11.71 3.74 -2.55
N ARG A 200 12.84 3.12 -2.83
CA ARG A 200 14.14 3.80 -2.91
C ARG A 200 14.35 4.34 -4.31
N THR A 201 14.33 5.65 -4.48
CA THR A 201 14.60 6.33 -5.74
C THR A 201 15.94 7.08 -5.70
N PRO A 202 16.46 7.56 -6.84
CA PRO A 202 17.63 8.45 -6.85
C PRO A 202 17.45 9.72 -6.02
N ASP A 203 16.20 10.22 -5.90
CA ASP A 203 15.87 11.45 -5.19
C ASP A 203 15.61 11.26 -3.70
N GLY A 204 15.60 10.00 -3.19
CA GLY A 204 15.27 9.65 -1.82
C GLY A 204 14.17 8.61 -1.72
N LEU A 205 13.58 8.44 -0.53
CA LEU A 205 12.47 7.51 -0.31
C LEU A 205 11.13 8.12 -0.69
N ILE A 206 10.30 7.33 -1.36
CA ILE A 206 8.87 7.54 -1.43
C ILE A 206 8.23 6.66 -0.37
N LEU A 207 7.51 7.25 0.57
CA LEU A 207 6.76 6.56 1.61
C LEU A 207 5.28 6.53 1.25
N ILE A 208 4.71 5.33 1.14
CA ILE A 208 3.27 5.12 1.01
C ILE A 208 2.77 4.62 2.36
N VAL A 209 1.82 5.35 2.92
CA VAL A 209 1.30 5.12 4.27
C VAL A 209 -0.22 4.89 4.23
N GLY A 210 -0.73 4.06 5.14
CA GLY A 210 -2.17 3.78 5.24
C GLY A 210 -2.91 4.90 5.98
N CYS A 211 -2.85 4.86 7.30
CA CYS A 211 -3.42 5.87 8.20
C CYS A 211 -2.37 6.67 8.98
N SER A 212 -1.20 6.14 9.18
CA SER A 212 -0.18 6.73 10.07
C SER A 212 -0.61 6.81 11.54
N HIS A 213 -1.27 5.77 12.07
CA HIS A 213 -1.65 5.69 13.48
C HIS A 213 -0.47 5.82 14.46
N PRO A 214 0.75 5.36 14.14
CA PRO A 214 1.94 5.62 14.96
C PRO A 214 2.38 7.10 15.00
N GLY A 215 1.76 7.94 14.17
CA GLY A 215 2.19 9.30 13.87
C GLY A 215 3.14 9.34 12.67
N ILE A 216 2.88 10.25 11.74
CA ILE A 216 3.68 10.35 10.51
C ILE A 216 5.15 10.66 10.79
N GLU A 217 5.46 11.47 11.80
CA GLU A 217 6.83 11.77 12.20
C GLU A 217 7.58 10.52 12.68
N THR A 218 6.90 9.63 13.42
CA THR A 218 7.45 8.31 13.83
C THR A 218 7.75 7.41 12.63
N ILE A 219 6.88 7.43 11.62
CA ILE A 219 7.10 6.66 10.39
C ILE A 219 8.28 7.21 9.60
N VAL A 220 8.40 8.55 9.48
CA VAL A 220 9.55 9.20 8.85
C VAL A 220 10.85 8.87 9.59
N GLU A 221 10.85 8.92 10.92
CA GLU A 221 12.00 8.51 11.73
C GLU A 221 12.38 7.05 11.49
N ALA A 222 11.39 6.15 11.48
CA ALA A 222 11.61 4.72 11.23
C ALA A 222 12.17 4.45 9.83
N SER A 223 11.84 5.29 8.84
CA SER A 223 12.31 5.16 7.46
C SER A 223 13.82 5.39 7.30
N ALA A 224 14.48 6.05 8.26
CA ALA A 224 15.93 6.23 8.29
C ALA A 224 16.71 4.89 8.31
N ARG A 225 16.04 3.79 8.70
CA ARG A 225 16.61 2.42 8.58
C ARG A 225 16.76 1.96 7.13
N VAL A 226 16.06 2.60 6.19
CA VAL A 226 16.14 2.31 4.75
C VAL A 226 16.97 3.37 4.04
N ALA A 227 16.65 4.66 4.22
CA ALA A 227 17.47 5.79 3.76
C ALA A 227 17.11 7.06 4.56
N ASN A 228 18.03 8.02 4.59
CA ASN A 228 17.95 9.20 5.46
C ASN A 228 17.13 10.37 4.88
N HIS A 229 16.62 10.25 3.66
CA HIS A 229 15.89 11.33 3.00
C HIS A 229 14.56 10.82 2.44
N VAL A 230 13.48 11.57 2.69
CA VAL A 230 12.13 11.28 2.19
C VAL A 230 11.77 12.31 1.13
N SER A 231 11.68 11.87 -0.12
CA SER A 231 11.33 12.73 -1.27
C SER A 231 9.82 12.87 -1.48
N LEU A 232 9.01 11.93 -1.01
CA LEU A 232 7.55 11.99 -1.11
C LEU A 232 6.90 11.16 0.00
N ILE A 233 5.87 11.73 0.64
CA ILE A 233 4.91 10.97 1.45
C ILE A 233 3.57 10.96 0.71
N LEU A 234 2.96 9.76 0.57
CA LEU A 234 1.65 9.58 -0.04
C LEU A 234 0.75 8.72 0.84
N GLY A 235 -0.47 9.19 1.12
CA GLY A 235 -1.49 8.45 1.87
C GLY A 235 -2.07 9.20 3.07
N GLY A 236 -2.67 8.47 4.02
CA GLY A 236 -3.37 9.02 5.18
C GLY A 236 -2.43 9.42 6.31
N LEU A 237 -2.69 10.58 6.94
CA LEU A 237 -1.90 11.09 8.07
C LEU A 237 -2.64 11.06 9.40
N HIS A 238 -3.87 10.55 9.43
CA HIS A 238 -4.74 10.40 10.60
C HIS A 238 -4.94 11.69 11.41
N LEU A 239 -5.10 12.83 10.71
CA LEU A 239 -5.27 14.15 11.32
C LEU A 239 -6.73 14.63 11.33
N VAL A 240 -7.67 13.78 10.91
CA VAL A 240 -9.10 14.13 10.72
C VAL A 240 -9.78 14.67 11.98
N THR A 241 -9.31 14.31 13.17
CA THR A 241 -9.82 14.80 14.47
C THR A 241 -8.78 15.59 15.26
N THR A 242 -7.65 15.92 14.65
CA THR A 242 -6.54 16.61 15.30
C THR A 242 -6.83 18.11 15.40
N PRO A 243 -6.53 18.76 16.54
CA PRO A 243 -6.66 20.22 16.68
C PRO A 243 -5.79 20.99 15.68
N ASP A 244 -6.27 22.15 15.20
CA ASP A 244 -5.60 22.96 14.19
C ASP A 244 -4.14 23.31 14.54
N ALA A 245 -3.87 23.66 15.81
CA ALA A 245 -2.52 24.00 16.25
C ALA A 245 -1.55 22.81 16.08
N GLU A 246 -2.00 21.60 16.30
CA GLU A 246 -1.18 20.39 16.12
C GLU A 246 -1.04 20.03 14.64
N ILE A 247 -2.07 20.25 13.82
CA ILE A 247 -2.00 20.13 12.36
C ILE A 247 -0.92 21.04 11.80
N GLU A 248 -0.93 22.32 12.21
CA GLU A 248 0.09 23.31 11.80
C GLU A 248 1.50 22.89 12.22
N ARG A 249 1.64 22.42 13.47
CA ARG A 249 2.91 21.92 13.99
C ARG A 249 3.45 20.76 13.12
N ILE A 250 2.60 19.78 12.83
CA ILE A 250 2.99 18.60 12.06
C ILE A 250 3.35 19.01 10.62
N ALA A 251 2.52 19.83 9.96
CA ALA A 251 2.78 20.30 8.60
C ALA A 251 4.14 21.03 8.50
N THR A 252 4.40 21.94 9.44
CA THR A 252 5.66 22.68 9.52
C THR A 252 6.84 21.75 9.82
N SER A 253 6.66 20.80 10.74
CA SER A 253 7.71 19.85 11.11
C SER A 253 8.11 18.92 9.96
N LEU A 254 7.15 18.41 9.19
CA LEU A 254 7.44 17.59 8.00
C LEU A 254 8.30 18.36 6.99
N HIS A 255 8.01 19.63 6.79
CA HIS A 255 8.72 20.48 5.84
C HIS A 255 10.08 20.96 6.37
N ASP A 256 10.12 21.55 7.57
CA ASP A 256 11.28 22.29 8.06
C ASP A 256 12.26 21.42 8.86
N ARG A 257 11.76 20.42 9.62
CA ARG A 257 12.59 19.56 10.45
C ARG A 257 12.96 18.25 9.72
N TRP A 258 11.96 17.61 9.13
CA TRP A 258 12.16 16.32 8.45
C TRP A 258 12.60 16.47 7.00
N HIS A 259 12.52 17.69 6.46
CA HIS A 259 12.93 18.03 5.08
C HIS A 259 12.30 17.12 4.04
N VAL A 260 11.00 16.80 4.22
CA VAL A 260 10.23 16.08 3.23
C VAL A 260 10.06 16.99 1.99
N ASP A 261 10.44 16.50 0.81
CA ASP A 261 10.38 17.34 -0.38
C ASP A 261 8.95 17.58 -0.86
N ARG A 262 8.14 16.51 -0.97
CA ARG A 262 6.79 16.57 -1.52
C ARG A 262 5.83 15.79 -0.63
N ILE A 263 4.55 16.18 -0.68
CA ILE A 263 3.49 15.50 0.05
C ILE A 263 2.25 15.33 -0.83
N ALA A 264 1.64 14.14 -0.77
CA ALA A 264 0.42 13.76 -1.47
C ALA A 264 -0.56 13.14 -0.47
N PRO A 265 -1.16 13.98 0.42
CA PRO A 265 -2.01 13.46 1.50
C PRO A 265 -3.34 12.95 0.97
N GLY A 266 -3.87 11.89 1.59
CA GLY A 266 -5.12 11.23 1.24
C GLY A 266 -5.92 10.79 2.46
N HIS A 267 -7.02 10.10 2.21
CA HIS A 267 -7.80 9.32 3.16
C HIS A 267 -8.13 10.06 4.47
N CYS A 268 -7.64 9.59 5.61
CA CYS A 268 -7.93 10.09 6.97
C CYS A 268 -7.10 11.33 7.37
N THR A 269 -6.44 12.01 6.43
CA THR A 269 -5.70 13.24 6.72
C THR A 269 -6.61 14.37 7.21
N GLY A 270 -7.79 14.54 6.62
CA GLY A 270 -8.78 15.55 7.02
C GLY A 270 -8.62 16.89 6.29
N GLU A 271 -9.74 17.55 6.03
CA GLU A 271 -9.79 18.79 5.22
C GLU A 271 -8.95 19.95 5.81
N PRO A 272 -8.95 20.22 7.13
CA PRO A 272 -8.08 21.25 7.69
C PRO A 272 -6.60 20.95 7.48
N ALA A 273 -6.21 19.67 7.56
CA ALA A 273 -4.83 19.25 7.35
C ALA A 273 -4.42 19.34 5.87
N PHE A 274 -5.32 19.04 4.93
CA PHE A 274 -5.07 19.32 3.49
C PHE A 274 -4.72 20.78 3.26
N ALA A 275 -5.51 21.70 3.81
CA ALA A 275 -5.27 23.14 3.68
C ALA A 275 -3.94 23.59 4.31
N ALA A 276 -3.60 23.08 5.48
CA ALA A 276 -2.33 23.39 6.16
C ALA A 276 -1.13 22.89 5.35
N LEU A 277 -1.19 21.64 4.90
CA LEU A 277 -0.12 21.02 4.10
C LEU A 277 0.06 21.73 2.75
N GLU A 278 -1.03 22.10 2.06
CA GLU A 278 -0.97 22.86 0.81
C GLU A 278 -0.30 24.23 1.03
N ARG A 279 -0.64 24.93 2.09
CA ARG A 279 -0.04 26.22 2.45
C ARG A 279 1.45 26.11 2.75
N VAL A 280 1.89 25.03 3.45
CA VAL A 280 3.29 24.82 3.83
C VAL A 280 4.10 24.34 2.63
N PHE A 281 3.64 23.31 1.94
CA PHE A 281 4.37 22.66 0.84
C PHE A 281 4.24 23.41 -0.51
N LYS A 282 3.19 24.23 -0.70
CA LYS A 282 2.98 25.04 -1.93
C LYS A 282 3.05 24.17 -3.20
N ALA A 283 3.93 24.50 -4.14
CA ALA A 283 4.13 23.75 -5.39
C ALA A 283 4.61 22.29 -5.17
N ARG A 284 5.01 21.93 -3.96
CA ARG A 284 5.44 20.58 -3.58
C ARG A 284 4.30 19.74 -2.95
N TYR A 285 3.11 20.33 -2.80
CA TYR A 285 1.87 19.62 -2.49
C TYR A 285 1.33 18.99 -3.78
N LEU A 286 1.04 17.68 -3.71
CA LEU A 286 0.48 16.95 -4.83
C LEU A 286 -0.96 16.52 -4.48
N TYR A 287 -1.87 16.72 -5.41
CA TYR A 287 -3.22 16.22 -5.28
C TYR A 287 -3.24 14.70 -5.50
N ALA A 288 -3.85 13.95 -4.56
CA ALA A 288 -3.89 12.49 -4.57
C ALA A 288 -5.31 11.93 -4.32
N GLY A 289 -6.33 12.53 -4.91
CA GLY A 289 -7.70 12.02 -4.82
C GLY A 289 -7.95 10.77 -5.67
N LEU A 290 -9.06 10.08 -5.43
CA LEU A 290 -9.51 8.91 -6.19
C LEU A 290 -9.37 9.13 -7.70
N GLY A 291 -8.77 8.18 -8.42
CA GLY A 291 -8.54 8.22 -9.85
C GLY A 291 -7.28 8.99 -10.27
N THR A 292 -6.58 9.65 -9.35
CA THR A 292 -5.32 10.34 -9.66
C THR A 292 -4.19 9.35 -9.88
N THR A 293 -3.33 9.66 -10.87
CA THR A 293 -2.06 8.97 -11.08
C THR A 293 -0.92 9.97 -10.85
N ILE A 294 0.06 9.58 -10.05
CA ILE A 294 1.27 10.36 -9.72
C ILE A 294 2.46 9.60 -10.28
N ASP A 295 3.17 10.21 -11.22
CA ASP A 295 4.41 9.65 -11.76
C ASP A 295 5.53 9.74 -10.72
N LEU A 296 6.32 8.67 -10.63
CA LEU A 296 7.47 8.56 -9.74
C LEU A 296 8.77 8.72 -10.55
N PRO A 297 9.87 9.20 -9.91
CA PRO A 297 11.17 9.32 -10.56
C PRO A 297 11.76 7.98 -11.00
#